data_9442b0da37bbe5120284f1f3e7663f8b
#
_entry.id   9442b0da37bbe5120284f1f3e7663f8b
#
_cell.length_a   1.000
_cell.length_b   1.000
_cell.length_c   1.000
_cell.angle_alpha   90.00
_cell.angle_beta   90.00
_cell.angle_gamma   90.00
#
_symmetry.space_group_name_H-M   'P 1'
#
loop_
_entity.id
_entity.type
_entity.pdbx_description
1 polymer ?
#
loop_
_entity_poly.entity_id
_entity_poly.type
_entity_poly.pdbx_seq_one_letter_code
_entity_poly.pdbx_strand_id
1 'polypeptide(L)'
;MLLSVLSLACNKANRASHNRQVNMSAQTTRIRIWDRPVRLFHWTLILLVALSFASAKSGAWGLHYVSGYAILTLVLFRILWGFFGSENARFAHFLKSPLAALRQIARFPRREADRETGHNPAGGWMVVVLLSLLLAQGLTGLFANHDPGFSYSQHGPLALKVGEATQESLSAWHLAGQRYLIFAIALHVLAIMLYKLVKGHELVMPMLTGEKLLPEGAKAPRLASGRLALGLVVLAGAAVFSFIRFF
;
A
#
# COMPACT_ATOMS: atom_id res chain seq x y z
N MET A 1 13.25 -25.38 -60.01
CA MET A 1 14.27 -25.67 -58.97
C MET A 1 14.74 -24.42 -58.22
N LEU A 2 15.03 -23.28 -58.88
CA LEU A 2 15.47 -22.04 -58.21
C LEU A 2 14.39 -21.41 -57.29
N LEU A 3 13.13 -21.41 -57.70
CA LEU A 3 12.01 -20.82 -56.93
C LEU A 3 11.72 -21.57 -55.62
N SER A 4 11.94 -22.86 -55.55
CA SER A 4 11.76 -23.66 -54.33
C SER A 4 12.87 -23.44 -53.31
N VAL A 5 14.10 -23.15 -53.73
CA VAL A 5 15.22 -22.83 -52.87
C VAL A 5 15.08 -21.43 -52.27
N LEU A 6 14.61 -20.45 -53.04
CA LEU A 6 14.33 -19.10 -52.56
C LEU A 6 13.16 -19.04 -51.54
N SER A 7 12.11 -19.83 -51.74
CA SER A 7 10.98 -19.96 -50.83
C SER A 7 11.41 -20.58 -49.48
N LEU A 8 12.25 -21.61 -49.49
CA LEU A 8 12.79 -22.22 -48.27
C LEU A 8 13.74 -21.29 -47.50
N ALA A 9 14.58 -20.52 -48.22
CA ALA A 9 15.48 -19.54 -47.60
C ALA A 9 14.68 -18.39 -46.94
N CYS A 10 13.63 -17.86 -47.60
CA CYS A 10 12.76 -16.82 -47.07
C CYS A 10 11.99 -17.31 -45.82
N ASN A 11 11.48 -18.55 -45.85
CA ASN A 11 10.77 -19.14 -44.72
C ASN A 11 11.69 -19.42 -43.52
N LYS A 12 12.94 -19.78 -43.76
CA LYS A 12 13.99 -19.98 -42.75
C LYS A 12 14.42 -18.65 -42.11
N ALA A 13 14.56 -17.59 -42.93
CA ALA A 13 14.87 -16.25 -42.46
C ALA A 13 13.72 -15.67 -41.63
N ASN A 14 12.48 -15.89 -42.05
CA ASN A 14 11.29 -15.40 -41.35
C ASN A 14 11.06 -16.15 -39.99
N ARG A 15 11.35 -17.45 -39.94
CA ARG A 15 11.37 -18.23 -38.68
C ARG A 15 12.50 -17.79 -37.75
N ALA A 16 13.68 -17.50 -38.28
CA ALA A 16 14.82 -17.03 -37.50
C ALA A 16 14.58 -15.62 -36.93
N SER A 17 13.94 -14.72 -37.69
CA SER A 17 13.56 -13.39 -37.23
C SER A 17 12.43 -13.47 -36.17
N HIS A 18 11.42 -14.33 -36.40
CA HIS A 18 10.35 -14.58 -35.44
C HIS A 18 10.89 -15.19 -34.13
N ASN A 19 11.78 -16.19 -34.19
CA ASN A 19 12.45 -16.76 -33.03
C ASN A 19 13.35 -15.76 -32.29
N ARG A 20 14.05 -14.85 -33.02
CA ARG A 20 14.80 -13.75 -32.37
C ARG A 20 13.88 -12.76 -31.68
N GLN A 21 12.74 -12.38 -32.30
CA GLN A 21 11.77 -11.51 -31.67
C GLN A 21 11.12 -12.15 -30.42
N VAL A 22 10.81 -13.45 -30.50
CA VAL A 22 10.27 -14.22 -29.35
C VAL A 22 11.31 -14.33 -28.23
N ASN A 23 12.59 -14.57 -28.57
CA ASN A 23 13.67 -14.61 -27.57
C ASN A 23 14.03 -13.22 -27.00
N MET A 24 13.94 -12.15 -27.79
CA MET A 24 14.13 -10.78 -27.28
C MET A 24 12.99 -10.33 -26.34
N SER A 25 11.76 -10.85 -26.54
CA SER A 25 10.64 -10.60 -25.62
C SER A 25 10.67 -11.42 -24.32
N ALA A 26 11.58 -12.39 -24.21
CA ALA A 26 11.72 -13.30 -23.08
C ALA A 26 12.85 -12.92 -22.10
N GLN A 27 13.68 -11.92 -22.41
CA GLN A 27 14.74 -11.48 -21.49
C GLN A 27 14.13 -10.59 -20.40
N THR A 28 14.08 -11.13 -19.18
CA THR A 28 13.66 -10.38 -18.00
C THR A 28 14.83 -10.18 -17.05
N THR A 29 14.87 -9.05 -16.40
CA THR A 29 15.87 -8.75 -15.39
C THR A 29 15.21 -8.52 -14.04
N ARG A 30 15.92 -8.86 -12.95
CA ARG A 30 15.46 -8.59 -11.60
C ARG A 30 15.76 -7.14 -11.24
N ILE A 31 14.73 -6.37 -10.96
CA ILE A 31 14.85 -4.97 -10.58
C ILE A 31 14.25 -4.80 -9.18
N ARG A 32 14.98 -4.11 -8.31
CA ARG A 32 14.48 -3.72 -6.98
C ARG A 32 13.51 -2.56 -7.14
N ILE A 33 12.22 -2.82 -6.94
CA ILE A 33 11.14 -1.85 -7.09
C ILE A 33 10.63 -1.32 -5.76
N TRP A 34 10.75 -2.10 -4.66
CA TRP A 34 10.35 -1.67 -3.32
C TRP A 34 11.54 -1.59 -2.37
N ASP A 35 11.65 -0.46 -1.67
CA ASP A 35 12.65 -0.27 -0.62
C ASP A 35 12.29 -1.06 0.66
N ARG A 36 13.28 -1.22 1.54
CA ARG A 36 13.07 -1.88 2.85
C ARG A 36 12.08 -1.11 3.74
N PRO A 37 12.15 0.23 3.83
CA PRO A 37 11.21 1.01 4.64
C PRO A 37 9.74 0.78 4.26
N VAL A 38 9.38 0.81 2.97
CA VAL A 38 8.00 0.56 2.52
C VAL A 38 7.55 -0.85 2.85
N ARG A 39 8.42 -1.84 2.70
CA ARG A 39 8.12 -3.25 2.98
C ARG A 39 7.93 -3.50 4.48
N LEU A 40 8.82 -2.98 5.31
CA LEU A 40 8.70 -3.07 6.77
C LEU A 40 7.43 -2.35 7.25
N PHE A 41 7.19 -1.13 6.78
CA PHE A 41 5.94 -0.40 7.03
C PHE A 41 4.72 -1.28 6.73
N HIS A 42 4.64 -1.86 5.54
CA HIS A 42 3.48 -2.62 5.09
C HIS A 42 3.21 -3.86 5.97
N TRP A 43 4.23 -4.68 6.22
CA TRP A 43 4.05 -5.91 7.00
C TRP A 43 3.81 -5.62 8.48
N THR A 44 4.51 -4.65 9.06
CA THR A 44 4.26 -4.21 10.44
C THR A 44 2.86 -3.63 10.59
N LEU A 45 2.39 -2.85 9.60
CA LEU A 45 1.04 -2.29 9.62
C LEU A 45 -0.03 -3.38 9.61
N ILE A 46 0.11 -4.42 8.79
CA ILE A 46 -0.81 -5.58 8.77
C ILE A 46 -0.91 -6.22 10.15
N LEU A 47 0.24 -6.49 10.77
CA LEU A 47 0.29 -7.10 12.11
C LEU A 47 -0.36 -6.20 13.17
N LEU A 48 -0.08 -4.90 13.15
CA LEU A 48 -0.65 -3.95 14.11
C LEU A 48 -2.15 -3.76 13.91
N VAL A 49 -2.64 -3.72 12.68
CA VAL A 49 -4.08 -3.64 12.40
C VAL A 49 -4.78 -4.90 12.92
N ALA A 50 -4.25 -6.10 12.63
CA ALA A 50 -4.82 -7.34 13.16
C ALA A 50 -4.82 -7.36 14.70
N LEU A 51 -3.71 -6.93 15.32
CA LEU A 51 -3.58 -6.83 16.77
C LEU A 51 -4.59 -5.84 17.37
N SER A 52 -4.75 -4.66 16.76
CA SER A 52 -5.70 -3.64 17.21
C SER A 52 -7.14 -4.14 17.16
N PHE A 53 -7.53 -4.86 16.09
CA PHE A 53 -8.85 -5.49 16.02
C PHE A 53 -9.04 -6.59 17.06
N ALA A 54 -8.07 -7.48 17.21
CA ALA A 54 -8.14 -8.58 18.15
C ALA A 54 -8.23 -8.09 19.60
N SER A 55 -7.40 -7.10 19.96
CA SER A 55 -7.38 -6.51 21.31
C SER A 55 -8.66 -5.76 21.65
N ALA A 56 -9.25 -5.01 20.72
CA ALA A 56 -10.55 -4.38 20.92
C ALA A 56 -11.64 -5.42 21.18
N LYS A 57 -11.69 -6.51 20.41
CA LYS A 57 -12.69 -7.58 20.58
C LYS A 57 -12.52 -8.36 21.88
N SER A 58 -11.30 -8.52 22.38
CA SER A 58 -11.02 -9.22 23.63
C SER A 58 -11.10 -8.33 24.88
N GLY A 59 -11.35 -7.02 24.72
CA GLY A 59 -11.36 -6.06 25.84
C GLY A 59 -9.96 -5.70 26.34
N ALA A 60 -8.90 -6.06 25.61
CA ALA A 60 -7.51 -5.72 25.95
C ALA A 60 -7.18 -4.28 25.53
N TRP A 61 -7.85 -3.31 26.15
CA TRP A 61 -7.85 -1.89 25.75
C TRP A 61 -6.44 -1.27 25.76
N GLY A 62 -5.59 -1.59 26.74
CA GLY A 62 -4.21 -1.10 26.76
C GLY A 62 -3.43 -1.48 25.51
N LEU A 63 -3.60 -2.73 25.02
CA LEU A 63 -2.97 -3.20 23.80
C LEU A 63 -3.59 -2.55 22.55
N HIS A 64 -4.91 -2.30 22.57
CA HIS A 64 -5.60 -1.56 21.51
C HIS A 64 -5.03 -0.15 21.36
N TYR A 65 -4.86 0.60 22.46
CA TYR A 65 -4.29 1.95 22.42
C TYR A 65 -2.85 1.96 21.94
N VAL A 66 -1.99 1.09 22.48
CA VAL A 66 -0.59 1.02 22.05
C VAL A 66 -0.46 0.67 20.57
N SER A 67 -1.23 -0.30 20.08
CA SER A 67 -1.25 -0.64 18.65
C SER A 67 -1.82 0.50 17.79
N GLY A 68 -2.83 1.23 18.27
CA GLY A 68 -3.37 2.41 17.62
C GLY A 68 -2.35 3.54 17.46
N TYR A 69 -1.58 3.84 18.53
CA TYR A 69 -0.50 4.85 18.46
C TYR A 69 0.62 4.44 17.50
N ALA A 70 0.96 3.15 17.49
CA ALA A 70 1.94 2.61 16.56
C ALA A 70 1.44 2.70 15.10
N ILE A 71 0.15 2.42 14.84
CA ILE A 71 -0.48 2.59 13.54
C ILE A 71 -0.44 4.05 13.11
N LEU A 72 -0.84 5.01 13.96
CA LEU A 72 -0.77 6.43 13.67
C LEU A 72 0.66 6.87 13.32
N THR A 73 1.65 6.42 14.10
CA THR A 73 3.06 6.68 13.85
C THR A 73 3.49 6.17 12.47
N LEU A 74 3.11 4.92 12.12
CA LEU A 74 3.43 4.35 10.82
C LEU A 74 2.71 5.06 9.66
N VAL A 75 1.44 5.45 9.85
CA VAL A 75 0.69 6.19 8.83
C VAL A 75 1.34 7.56 8.59
N LEU A 76 1.69 8.28 9.64
CA LEU A 76 2.38 9.56 9.52
C LEU A 76 3.75 9.39 8.86
N PHE A 77 4.53 8.37 9.27
CA PHE A 77 5.78 8.01 8.59
C PHE A 77 5.53 7.75 7.09
N ARG A 78 4.51 6.97 6.72
CA ARG A 78 4.24 6.66 5.31
C ARG A 78 3.83 7.89 4.50
N ILE A 79 3.11 8.82 5.10
CA ILE A 79 2.79 10.11 4.49
C ILE A 79 4.09 10.89 4.22
N LEU A 80 4.94 11.04 5.22
CA LEU A 80 6.25 11.70 5.07
C LEU A 80 7.13 11.00 4.03
N TRP A 81 7.16 9.66 4.04
CA TRP A 81 7.87 8.86 3.05
C TRP A 81 7.30 9.02 1.64
N GLY A 82 6.02 9.37 1.52
CA GLY A 82 5.36 9.71 0.27
C GLY A 82 5.83 11.03 -0.36
N PHE A 83 6.49 11.87 0.41
CA PHE A 83 7.12 13.12 -0.09
C PHE A 83 8.64 12.99 -0.24
N PHE A 84 9.30 12.43 0.75
CA PHE A 84 10.77 12.45 0.88
C PHE A 84 11.45 11.11 0.57
N GLY A 85 10.69 10.03 0.47
CA GLY A 85 11.20 8.67 0.31
C GLY A 85 11.67 8.30 -1.09
N SER A 86 11.74 6.99 -1.32
CA SER A 86 12.13 6.41 -2.60
C SER A 86 11.15 6.75 -3.72
N GLU A 87 11.63 6.78 -4.95
CA GLU A 87 10.89 7.25 -6.13
C GLU A 87 9.51 6.59 -6.25
N ASN A 88 9.41 5.26 -6.18
CA ASN A 88 8.15 4.52 -6.26
C ASN A 88 7.23 4.71 -5.05
N ALA A 89 7.74 5.23 -3.93
CA ALA A 89 6.97 5.54 -2.74
C ALA A 89 6.33 6.92 -2.78
N ARG A 90 6.83 7.83 -3.65
CA ARG A 90 6.38 9.22 -3.72
C ARG A 90 5.03 9.35 -4.37
N PHE A 91 4.12 10.10 -3.74
CA PHE A 91 2.79 10.40 -4.26
C PHE A 91 2.85 11.00 -5.67
N ALA A 92 3.74 11.96 -5.91
CA ALA A 92 3.91 12.60 -7.21
C ALA A 92 4.30 11.61 -8.33
N HIS A 93 4.95 10.48 -7.99
CA HIS A 93 5.37 9.49 -8.95
C HIS A 93 4.24 8.52 -9.33
N PHE A 94 3.50 8.01 -8.35
CA PHE A 94 2.52 6.95 -8.58
C PHE A 94 1.07 7.44 -8.67
N LEU A 95 0.73 8.59 -8.07
CA LEU A 95 -0.63 9.09 -8.08
C LEU A 95 -0.95 9.73 -9.44
N LYS A 96 -1.75 9.05 -10.23
CA LYS A 96 -2.22 9.51 -11.52
C LYS A 96 -3.64 10.08 -11.40
N SER A 97 -4.15 10.71 -12.47
CA SER A 97 -5.51 11.26 -12.46
C SER A 97 -6.57 10.17 -12.14
N PRO A 98 -7.69 10.52 -11.49
CA PRO A 98 -8.78 9.57 -11.22
C PRO A 98 -9.29 8.89 -12.50
N LEU A 99 -9.31 9.63 -13.61
CA LEU A 99 -9.71 9.09 -14.91
C LEU A 99 -8.76 7.99 -15.41
N ALA A 100 -7.44 8.11 -15.14
CA ALA A 100 -6.48 7.06 -15.45
C ALA A 100 -6.73 5.79 -14.62
N ALA A 101 -7.11 5.94 -13.34
CA ALA A 101 -7.49 4.82 -12.49
C ALA A 101 -8.76 4.11 -13.01
N LEU A 102 -9.79 4.87 -13.37
CA LEU A 102 -11.01 4.32 -13.95
C LEU A 102 -10.75 3.59 -15.28
N ARG A 103 -9.93 4.18 -16.16
CA ARG A 103 -9.51 3.52 -17.41
C ARG A 103 -8.74 2.23 -17.17
N GLN A 104 -7.90 2.20 -16.13
CA GLN A 104 -7.16 0.99 -15.73
C GLN A 104 -8.12 -0.11 -15.27
N ILE A 105 -9.14 0.23 -14.48
CA ILE A 105 -10.18 -0.72 -14.02
C ILE A 105 -11.00 -1.21 -15.23
N ALA A 106 -11.41 -0.34 -16.12
CA ALA A 106 -12.19 -0.71 -17.33
C ALA A 106 -11.39 -1.64 -18.29
N ARG A 107 -10.05 -1.50 -18.32
CA ARG A 107 -9.15 -2.36 -19.11
C ARG A 107 -8.72 -3.63 -18.35
N PHE A 108 -9.20 -3.84 -17.12
CA PHE A 108 -8.76 -4.95 -16.28
C PHE A 108 -8.84 -6.33 -16.97
N PRO A 109 -9.88 -6.69 -17.76
CA PRO A 109 -9.96 -8.00 -18.40
C PRO A 109 -8.88 -8.26 -19.47
N ARG A 110 -8.21 -7.21 -19.94
CA ARG A 110 -7.19 -7.36 -21.00
C ARG A 110 -5.88 -7.87 -20.37
N ARG A 111 -5.35 -8.98 -20.90
CA ARG A 111 -4.04 -9.48 -20.53
C ARG A 111 -2.97 -8.65 -21.23
N GLU A 112 -2.21 -7.90 -20.45
CA GLU A 112 -1.08 -7.10 -20.90
C GLU A 112 0.17 -7.55 -20.13
N ALA A 113 1.35 -7.43 -20.75
CA ALA A 113 2.60 -7.74 -20.08
C ALA A 113 2.79 -6.79 -18.88
N ASP A 114 3.27 -7.33 -17.75
CA ASP A 114 3.55 -6.55 -16.56
C ASP A 114 4.83 -5.69 -16.77
N ARG A 115 4.64 -4.40 -16.95
CA ARG A 115 5.71 -3.41 -17.15
C ARG A 115 5.78 -2.38 -16.02
N GLU A 116 4.91 -2.52 -15.03
CA GLU A 116 4.82 -1.56 -13.93
C GLU A 116 5.98 -1.73 -12.95
N THR A 117 6.76 -0.68 -12.78
CA THR A 117 7.86 -0.64 -11.79
C THR A 117 7.38 -0.26 -10.39
N GLY A 118 6.10 0.07 -10.21
CA GLY A 118 5.50 0.50 -8.95
C GLY A 118 4.00 0.27 -8.92
N HIS A 119 3.25 1.21 -8.34
CA HIS A 119 1.79 1.14 -8.35
C HIS A 119 1.24 1.52 -9.71
N ASN A 120 0.28 0.73 -10.21
CA ASN A 120 -0.57 1.18 -11.32
C ASN A 120 -1.54 2.28 -10.83
N PRO A 121 -2.21 3.01 -11.74
CA PRO A 121 -3.10 4.11 -11.37
C PRO A 121 -4.18 3.75 -10.34
N ALA A 122 -4.82 2.60 -10.45
CA ALA A 122 -5.84 2.15 -9.50
C ALA A 122 -5.23 1.78 -8.14
N GLY A 123 -4.08 1.09 -8.14
CA GLY A 123 -3.32 0.77 -6.93
C GLY A 123 -2.83 2.00 -6.18
N GLY A 124 -2.42 3.05 -6.92
CA GLY A 124 -2.04 4.33 -6.31
C GLY A 124 -3.18 4.99 -5.52
N TRP A 125 -4.40 4.99 -6.07
CA TRP A 125 -5.58 5.48 -5.36
C TRP A 125 -5.97 4.60 -4.17
N MET A 126 -5.80 3.27 -4.27
CA MET A 126 -6.02 2.36 -3.15
C MET A 126 -5.08 2.69 -1.96
N VAL A 127 -3.82 3.06 -2.22
CA VAL A 127 -2.89 3.53 -1.16
C VAL A 127 -3.44 4.77 -0.47
N VAL A 128 -3.93 5.76 -1.23
CA VAL A 128 -4.50 6.99 -0.65
C VAL A 128 -5.72 6.68 0.20
N VAL A 129 -6.66 5.86 -0.31
CA VAL A 129 -7.87 5.46 0.41
C VAL A 129 -7.52 4.76 1.73
N LEU A 130 -6.64 3.75 1.70
CA LEU A 130 -6.26 3.02 2.90
C LEU A 130 -5.55 3.90 3.93
N LEU A 131 -4.61 4.77 3.49
CA LEU A 131 -3.94 5.70 4.40
C LEU A 131 -4.89 6.71 5.02
N SER A 132 -5.86 7.24 4.24
CA SER A 132 -6.87 8.17 4.74
C SER A 132 -7.80 7.51 5.76
N LEU A 133 -8.25 6.28 5.48
CA LEU A 133 -9.10 5.53 6.41
C LEU A 133 -8.34 5.18 7.70
N LEU A 134 -7.08 4.75 7.61
CA LEU A 134 -6.26 4.47 8.79
C LEU A 134 -5.98 5.72 9.62
N LEU A 135 -5.71 6.85 8.96
CA LEU A 135 -5.50 8.13 9.63
C LEU A 135 -6.77 8.57 10.36
N ALA A 136 -7.91 8.55 9.66
CA ALA A 136 -9.21 8.91 10.25
C ALA A 136 -9.56 7.97 11.41
N GLN A 137 -9.34 6.67 11.25
CA GLN A 137 -9.56 5.66 12.29
C GLN A 137 -8.71 5.93 13.53
N GLY A 138 -7.41 6.20 13.33
CA GLY A 138 -6.51 6.51 14.44
C GLY A 138 -6.87 7.84 15.14
N LEU A 139 -7.12 8.90 14.37
CA LEU A 139 -7.47 10.21 14.93
C LEU A 139 -8.80 10.17 15.70
N THR A 140 -9.84 9.56 15.12
CA THR A 140 -11.13 9.44 15.84
C THR A 140 -11.02 8.59 17.09
N GLY A 141 -10.18 7.53 17.07
CA GLY A 141 -9.92 6.68 18.23
C GLY A 141 -9.25 7.38 19.41
N LEU A 142 -8.46 8.45 19.16
CA LEU A 142 -7.88 9.25 20.27
C LEU A 142 -8.94 9.91 21.13
N PHE A 143 -10.10 10.22 20.57
CA PHE A 143 -11.20 10.92 21.24
C PHE A 143 -12.41 10.01 21.52
N ALA A 144 -12.36 8.75 21.08
CA ALA A 144 -13.51 7.86 21.22
C ALA A 144 -13.72 7.42 22.67
N ASN A 145 -14.99 7.28 23.05
CA ASN A 145 -15.44 6.68 24.28
C ASN A 145 -16.36 5.51 23.95
N HIS A 146 -16.05 4.32 24.43
CA HIS A 146 -16.83 3.11 24.18
C HIS A 146 -17.72 2.70 25.34
N ASP A 147 -17.55 3.31 26.51
CA ASP A 147 -18.38 3.04 27.69
C ASP A 147 -18.94 4.34 28.28
N PRO A 148 -20.20 4.65 28.04
CA PRO A 148 -20.88 5.78 28.70
C PRO A 148 -21.01 5.62 30.21
N GLY A 149 -20.68 4.44 30.78
CA GLY A 149 -20.87 4.07 32.18
C GLY A 149 -19.67 4.26 33.12
N PHE A 150 -18.65 5.10 32.79
CA PHE A 150 -17.55 5.48 33.70
C PHE A 150 -16.32 4.57 33.82
N SER A 151 -16.08 3.63 32.95
CA SER A 151 -14.81 2.90 32.97
C SER A 151 -13.71 3.70 32.26
N TYR A 152 -12.81 4.34 33.02
CA TYR A 152 -11.64 5.06 32.50
C TYR A 152 -10.75 4.23 31.56
N SER A 153 -10.87 2.92 31.60
CA SER A 153 -10.08 2.01 30.76
C SER A 153 -10.52 1.95 29.31
N GLN A 154 -11.69 2.50 28.96
CA GLN A 154 -12.28 2.43 27.62
C GLN A 154 -12.31 3.77 26.88
N HIS A 155 -11.67 4.79 27.45
CA HIS A 155 -11.58 6.11 26.83
C HIS A 155 -10.28 6.26 26.02
N GLY A 156 -10.39 6.87 24.84
CA GLY A 156 -9.22 7.38 24.13
C GLY A 156 -8.50 8.44 24.98
N PRO A 157 -7.20 8.64 24.78
CA PRO A 157 -6.37 9.51 25.65
C PRO A 157 -6.83 10.99 25.64
N LEU A 158 -7.51 11.42 24.61
CA LEU A 158 -8.01 12.79 24.44
C LEU A 158 -9.53 12.90 24.57
N ALA A 159 -10.22 11.82 24.93
CA ALA A 159 -11.68 11.81 25.01
C ALA A 159 -12.23 12.90 25.96
N LEU A 160 -11.59 13.10 27.11
CA LEU A 160 -12.00 14.10 28.10
C LEU A 160 -11.60 15.55 27.75
N LYS A 161 -10.89 15.75 26.64
CA LYS A 161 -10.48 17.08 26.15
C LYS A 161 -11.51 17.77 25.27
N VAL A 162 -12.56 17.03 24.88
CA VAL A 162 -13.63 17.51 24.01
C VAL A 162 -14.99 17.38 24.70
N GLY A 163 -15.95 18.21 24.28
CA GLY A 163 -17.31 18.12 24.80
C GLY A 163 -18.01 16.82 24.41
N GLU A 164 -18.98 16.40 25.20
CA GLU A 164 -19.72 15.13 25.10
C GLU A 164 -20.26 14.88 23.68
N ALA A 165 -20.96 15.85 23.08
CA ALA A 165 -21.50 15.72 21.74
C ALA A 165 -20.39 15.45 20.67
N THR A 166 -19.20 16.05 20.82
CA THR A 166 -18.05 15.79 19.94
C THR A 166 -17.50 14.40 20.18
N GLN A 167 -17.38 13.98 21.44
CA GLN A 167 -16.91 12.66 21.83
C GLN A 167 -17.84 11.57 21.26
N GLU A 168 -19.16 11.72 21.39
CA GLU A 168 -20.13 10.79 20.81
C GLU A 168 -20.00 10.69 19.29
N SER A 169 -19.90 11.84 18.60
CA SER A 169 -19.73 11.90 17.16
C SER A 169 -18.45 11.17 16.73
N LEU A 170 -17.31 11.44 17.38
CA LEU A 170 -16.03 10.81 17.05
C LEU A 170 -16.03 9.30 17.36
N SER A 171 -16.72 8.87 18.42
CA SER A 171 -16.93 7.46 18.74
C SER A 171 -17.74 6.76 17.67
N ALA A 172 -18.84 7.39 17.21
CA ALA A 172 -19.65 6.87 16.11
C ALA A 172 -18.84 6.75 14.80
N TRP A 173 -18.02 7.76 14.47
CA TRP A 173 -17.12 7.72 13.33
C TRP A 173 -16.04 6.63 13.45
N HIS A 174 -15.48 6.43 14.65
CA HIS A 174 -14.50 5.36 14.88
C HIS A 174 -15.13 3.97 14.66
N LEU A 175 -16.32 3.73 15.15
CA LEU A 175 -17.06 2.47 14.96
C LEU A 175 -17.47 2.26 13.50
N ALA A 176 -17.94 3.30 12.81
CA ALA A 176 -18.31 3.22 11.41
C ALA A 176 -17.05 3.04 10.52
N GLY A 177 -15.98 3.78 10.80
CA GLY A 177 -14.70 3.76 10.07
C GLY A 177 -14.08 2.38 10.04
N GLN A 178 -14.23 1.59 11.11
CA GLN A 178 -13.81 0.19 11.17
C GLN A 178 -14.42 -0.64 10.01
N ARG A 179 -15.70 -0.47 9.72
CA ARG A 179 -16.39 -1.23 8.65
C ARG A 179 -15.86 -0.84 7.28
N TYR A 180 -15.66 0.47 7.04
CA TYR A 180 -15.08 0.97 5.79
C TYR A 180 -13.64 0.51 5.60
N LEU A 181 -12.86 0.47 6.68
CA LEU A 181 -11.48 -0.02 6.64
C LEU A 181 -11.42 -1.51 6.30
N ILE A 182 -12.24 -2.34 6.94
CA ILE A 182 -12.34 -3.79 6.63
C ILE A 182 -12.72 -3.98 5.17
N PHE A 183 -13.73 -3.25 4.68
CA PHE A 183 -14.15 -3.32 3.28
C PHE A 183 -13.03 -2.94 2.31
N ALA A 184 -12.33 -1.85 2.58
CA ALA A 184 -11.21 -1.39 1.76
C ALA A 184 -10.04 -2.40 1.76
N ILE A 185 -9.72 -3.01 2.91
CA ILE A 185 -8.72 -4.08 3.01
C ILE A 185 -9.16 -5.30 2.21
N ALA A 186 -10.42 -5.73 2.33
CA ALA A 186 -10.94 -6.86 1.57
C ALA A 186 -10.87 -6.61 0.05
N LEU A 187 -11.24 -5.39 -0.38
CA LEU A 187 -11.12 -4.98 -1.78
C LEU A 187 -9.66 -4.95 -2.26
N HIS A 188 -8.73 -4.49 -1.41
CA HIS A 188 -7.28 -4.49 -1.70
C HIS A 188 -6.76 -5.92 -1.91
N VAL A 189 -7.09 -6.84 -1.00
CA VAL A 189 -6.68 -8.26 -1.10
C VAL A 189 -7.31 -8.91 -2.33
N LEU A 190 -8.61 -8.68 -2.58
CA LEU A 190 -9.30 -9.18 -3.76
C LEU A 190 -8.64 -8.68 -5.05
N ALA A 191 -8.28 -7.40 -5.13
CA ALA A 191 -7.59 -6.85 -6.30
C ALA A 191 -6.26 -7.57 -6.55
N ILE A 192 -5.44 -7.80 -5.50
CA ILE A 192 -4.17 -8.54 -5.61
C ILE A 192 -4.41 -9.95 -6.16
N MET A 193 -5.41 -10.67 -5.63
CA MET A 193 -5.77 -12.01 -6.11
C MET A 193 -6.21 -12.01 -7.57
N LEU A 194 -7.05 -11.05 -7.95
CA LEU A 194 -7.52 -10.91 -9.33
C LEU A 194 -6.38 -10.57 -10.29
N TYR A 195 -5.44 -9.70 -9.90
CA TYR A 195 -4.25 -9.42 -10.71
C TYR A 195 -3.41 -10.67 -10.93
N LYS A 196 -3.24 -11.52 -9.91
CA LYS A 196 -2.53 -12.79 -10.03
C LYS A 196 -3.28 -13.79 -10.92
N LEU A 197 -4.57 -14.01 -10.67
CA LEU A 197 -5.36 -15.05 -11.33
C LEU A 197 -5.73 -14.69 -12.78
N VAL A 198 -6.11 -13.43 -13.03
CA VAL A 198 -6.60 -12.99 -14.35
C VAL A 198 -5.45 -12.51 -15.24
N LYS A 199 -4.54 -11.70 -14.70
CA LYS A 199 -3.44 -11.10 -15.45
C LYS A 199 -2.12 -11.89 -15.37
N GLY A 200 -1.96 -12.76 -14.39
CA GLY A 200 -0.70 -13.45 -14.11
C GLY A 200 0.36 -12.54 -13.49
N HIS A 201 -0.02 -11.34 -12.99
CA HIS A 201 0.91 -10.40 -12.37
C HIS A 201 1.18 -10.78 -10.92
N GLU A 202 2.45 -10.97 -10.58
CA GLU A 202 2.86 -11.28 -9.21
C GLU A 202 3.10 -9.97 -8.42
N LEU A 203 2.21 -9.70 -7.45
CA LEU A 203 2.28 -8.48 -6.64
C LEU A 203 2.75 -8.74 -5.20
N VAL A 204 2.61 -9.97 -4.70
CA VAL A 204 2.97 -10.34 -3.33
C VAL A 204 4.47 -10.52 -3.17
N MET A 205 5.10 -11.29 -4.08
CA MET A 205 6.55 -11.57 -4.00
C MET A 205 7.40 -10.30 -4.03
N PRO A 206 7.14 -9.30 -4.89
CA PRO A 206 7.85 -8.03 -4.83
C PRO A 206 7.71 -7.31 -3.49
N MET A 207 6.57 -7.43 -2.80
CA MET A 207 6.41 -6.84 -1.47
C MET A 207 7.16 -7.61 -0.38
N LEU A 208 7.48 -8.89 -0.60
CA LEU A 208 8.33 -9.71 0.30
C LEU A 208 9.81 -9.49 0.02
N THR A 209 10.23 -9.60 -1.24
CA THR A 209 11.64 -9.58 -1.65
C THR A 209 12.17 -8.18 -1.94
N GLY A 210 11.30 -7.29 -2.39
CA GLY A 210 11.62 -5.97 -2.92
C GLY A 210 11.90 -5.99 -4.42
N GLU A 211 11.95 -7.17 -5.06
CA GLU A 211 12.40 -7.36 -6.43
C GLU A 211 11.27 -7.88 -7.32
N LYS A 212 11.29 -7.47 -8.58
CA LYS A 212 10.33 -7.89 -9.61
C LYS A 212 11.08 -8.24 -10.89
N LEU A 213 10.61 -9.27 -11.59
CA LEU A 213 11.07 -9.58 -12.94
C LEU A 213 10.36 -8.65 -13.92
N LEU A 214 11.14 -7.85 -14.64
CA LEU A 214 10.65 -6.89 -15.61
C LEU A 214 11.39 -7.09 -16.95
N PRO A 215 10.80 -6.68 -18.09
CA PRO A 215 11.47 -6.72 -19.37
C PRO A 215 12.81 -5.99 -19.32
N GLU A 216 13.80 -6.49 -20.08
CA GLU A 216 15.11 -5.87 -20.19
C GLU A 216 15.00 -4.41 -20.64
N GLY A 217 15.77 -3.52 -20.00
CA GLY A 217 15.70 -2.07 -20.25
C GLY A 217 14.73 -1.31 -19.33
N ALA A 218 13.97 -1.97 -18.45
CA ALA A 218 13.18 -1.29 -17.44
C ALA A 218 14.10 -0.56 -16.45
N LYS A 219 13.78 0.72 -16.15
CA LYS A 219 14.60 1.55 -15.24
C LYS A 219 14.32 1.20 -13.77
N ALA A 220 15.39 0.95 -13.03
CA ALA A 220 15.29 0.82 -11.57
C ALA A 220 14.95 2.17 -10.93
N PRO A 221 13.99 2.22 -9.97
CA PRO A 221 13.68 3.45 -9.25
C PRO A 221 14.84 3.86 -8.31
N ARG A 222 14.99 5.16 -8.09
CA ARG A 222 15.95 5.68 -7.12
C ARG A 222 15.47 5.36 -5.70
N LEU A 223 16.31 4.71 -4.91
CA LEU A 223 16.01 4.36 -3.53
C LEU A 223 16.57 5.42 -2.58
N ALA A 224 15.77 5.82 -1.59
CA ALA A 224 16.21 6.70 -0.52
C ALA A 224 16.94 5.94 0.58
N SER A 225 17.72 6.65 1.40
CA SER A 225 18.54 6.04 2.44
C SER A 225 17.72 5.53 3.64
N GLY A 226 18.17 4.45 4.28
CA GLY A 226 17.57 3.94 5.51
C GLY A 226 17.72 4.92 6.70
N ARG A 227 18.75 5.77 6.70
CA ARG A 227 18.92 6.81 7.74
C ARG A 227 17.81 7.85 7.68
N LEU A 228 17.41 8.26 6.47
CA LEU A 228 16.26 9.14 6.28
C LEU A 228 14.97 8.48 6.80
N ALA A 229 14.76 7.20 6.50
CA ALA A 229 13.59 6.48 6.99
C ALA A 229 13.54 6.44 8.52
N LEU A 230 14.68 6.14 9.18
CA LEU A 230 14.77 6.16 10.63
C LEU A 230 14.45 7.54 11.21
N GLY A 231 15.03 8.61 10.65
CA GLY A 231 14.74 9.99 11.08
C GLY A 231 13.26 10.33 10.96
N LEU A 232 12.61 9.94 9.85
CA LEU A 232 11.19 10.20 9.65
C LEU A 232 10.27 9.36 10.55
N VAL A 233 10.65 8.11 10.89
CA VAL A 233 9.91 7.31 11.89
C VAL A 233 10.01 7.95 13.28
N VAL A 234 11.21 8.37 13.69
CA VAL A 234 11.41 9.06 14.98
C VAL A 234 10.62 10.37 15.03
N LEU A 235 10.66 11.16 13.96
CA LEU A 235 9.87 12.39 13.86
C LEU A 235 8.38 12.13 13.97
N ALA A 236 7.88 11.12 13.24
CA ALA A 236 6.46 10.73 13.28
C ALA A 236 6.04 10.27 14.68
N GLY A 237 6.86 9.43 15.35
CA GLY A 237 6.60 8.98 16.70
C GLY A 237 6.61 10.13 17.72
N ALA A 238 7.59 11.03 17.62
CA ALA A 238 7.65 12.23 18.45
C ALA A 238 6.43 13.14 18.26
N ALA A 239 5.97 13.31 17.01
CA ALA A 239 4.77 14.11 16.72
C ALA A 239 3.50 13.49 17.32
N VAL A 240 3.30 12.16 17.18
CA VAL A 240 2.16 11.45 17.79
C VAL A 240 2.22 11.51 19.30
N PHE A 241 3.38 11.25 19.89
CA PHE A 241 3.58 11.34 21.35
C PHE A 241 3.29 12.73 21.88
N SER A 242 3.85 13.78 21.24
CA SER A 242 3.64 15.16 21.64
C SER A 242 2.17 15.57 21.51
N PHE A 243 1.50 15.14 20.44
CA PHE A 243 0.07 15.41 20.27
C PHE A 243 -0.75 14.80 21.39
N ILE A 244 -0.52 13.53 21.75
CA ILE A 244 -1.24 12.85 22.82
C ILE A 244 -0.92 13.46 24.20
N ARG A 245 0.30 13.93 24.41
CA ARG A 245 0.76 14.41 25.74
C ARG A 245 0.35 15.84 26.04
N PHE A 246 0.32 16.71 25.04
CA PHE A 246 0.20 18.16 25.23
C PHE A 246 -1.12 18.75 24.71
N PHE A 247 -1.88 18.02 23.91
CA PHE A 247 -3.24 18.40 23.55
C PHE A 247 -4.22 18.04 24.66
#